data_13f664d0b62dcca1ab1caae4d6ffa145
#
_entry.id   13f664d0b62dcca1ab1caae4d6ffa145
#
_cell.length_a   1.000
_cell.length_b   1.000
_cell.length_c   1.000
_cell.angle_alpha   90.00
_cell.angle_beta   90.00
_cell.angle_gamma   90.00
#
_symmetry.space_group_name_H-M   'P 1'
#
loop_
_entity.id
_entity.type
_entity.pdbx_description
1 polymer ?
#
loop_
_entity_poly.entity_id
_entity_poly.type
_entity_poly.pdbx_seq_one_letter_code
_entity_poly.pdbx_strand_id
1 'polypeptide(L)'
;MSFTKYLQLAFFLLLLSPALALAELPGVWVMVSGLSPATGTVEISLFNSAESFMKEPYLQQSGSVDEDGGFETEFVSLPDGEYAVVVVHDANDNGKLDSGFLGFGGEGYGFSNNARSWFGWPDFEGAKIMVDQPATLVEIDLD
;
A
#
# COMPACT_ATOMS: atom_id res chain seq x y z
N MET A 1 -19.08 52.06 58.02
CA MET A 1 -19.09 50.62 57.74
C MET A 1 -18.94 50.43 56.27
N SER A 2 -17.76 50.08 55.84
CA SER A 2 -17.41 49.90 54.43
C SER A 2 -17.33 48.41 54.16
N PHE A 3 -18.24 47.91 53.34
CA PHE A 3 -18.16 46.56 52.83
C PHE A 3 -17.33 46.57 51.52
N THR A 4 -16.08 46.15 51.64
CA THR A 4 -15.17 46.00 50.53
C THR A 4 -15.63 44.78 49.72
N LYS A 5 -16.07 45.04 48.49
CA LYS A 5 -16.40 44.00 47.51
C LYS A 5 -15.10 43.45 46.96
N TYR A 6 -14.75 42.25 47.38
CA TYR A 6 -13.68 41.50 46.73
C TYR A 6 -14.19 40.99 45.38
N LEU A 7 -13.74 41.63 44.37
CA LEU A 7 -13.90 41.19 43.00
C LEU A 7 -12.95 40.00 42.80
N GLN A 8 -13.47 38.79 42.89
CA GLN A 8 -12.73 37.60 42.53
C GLN A 8 -12.58 37.61 40.99
N LEU A 9 -11.40 37.99 40.52
CA LEU A 9 -10.99 37.73 39.16
C LEU A 9 -10.69 36.21 39.05
N ALA A 10 -11.67 35.46 38.58
CA ALA A 10 -11.43 34.07 38.17
C ALA A 10 -10.53 34.09 36.92
N PHE A 11 -9.25 33.89 37.13
CA PHE A 11 -8.29 33.69 36.06
C PHE A 11 -8.58 32.30 35.47
N PHE A 12 -9.39 32.29 34.40
CA PHE A 12 -9.65 31.10 33.62
C PHE A 12 -8.40 30.80 32.82
N LEU A 13 -7.46 30.06 33.44
CA LEU A 13 -6.27 29.56 32.76
C LEU A 13 -6.75 28.48 31.78
N LEU A 14 -7.01 28.91 30.56
CA LEU A 14 -7.27 28.01 29.43
C LEU A 14 -5.99 27.20 29.23
N LEU A 15 -5.94 26.01 29.79
CA LEU A 15 -4.89 25.03 29.49
C LEU A 15 -5.05 24.65 28.01
N LEU A 16 -4.36 25.41 27.16
CA LEU A 16 -4.12 25.04 25.78
C LEU A 16 -3.18 23.84 25.84
N SER A 17 -3.74 22.65 26.03
CA SER A 17 -2.98 21.42 25.79
C SER A 17 -2.58 21.42 24.33
N PRO A 18 -1.30 21.45 23.97
CA PRO A 18 -0.93 21.13 22.63
C PRO A 18 -1.37 19.68 22.41
N ALA A 19 -2.41 19.48 21.62
CA ALA A 19 -2.65 18.17 21.04
C ALA A 19 -1.38 17.84 20.27
N LEU A 20 -0.55 16.95 20.82
CA LEU A 20 0.48 16.31 20.03
C LEU A 20 -0.29 15.57 18.93
N ALA A 21 -0.37 16.18 17.76
CA ALA A 21 -0.73 15.46 16.56
C ALA A 21 0.38 14.40 16.40
N LEU A 22 0.06 13.15 16.73
CA LEU A 22 0.89 12.02 16.33
C LEU A 22 0.91 12.09 14.81
N ALA A 23 2.07 12.45 14.23
CA ALA A 23 2.25 12.39 12.80
C ALA A 23 1.99 10.94 12.40
N GLU A 24 0.97 10.70 11.61
CA GLU A 24 0.74 9.38 11.03
C GLU A 24 1.94 9.07 10.16
N LEU A 25 2.55 7.90 10.40
CA LEU A 25 3.66 7.44 9.58
C LEU A 25 3.14 7.14 8.18
N PRO A 26 3.97 7.34 7.14
CA PRO A 26 3.58 7.03 5.78
C PRO A 26 3.10 5.60 5.60
N GLY A 27 2.25 5.41 4.61
CA GLY A 27 1.69 4.13 4.26
C GLY A 27 1.34 4.04 2.78
N VAL A 28 1.14 2.83 2.31
CA VAL A 28 0.69 2.53 0.95
C VAL A 28 -0.59 1.75 1.01
N TRP A 29 -1.63 2.29 0.38
CA TRP A 29 -2.88 1.57 0.15
C TRP A 29 -2.87 1.04 -1.27
N VAL A 30 -2.95 -0.29 -1.40
CA VAL A 30 -2.91 -0.98 -2.69
C VAL A 30 -4.32 -1.46 -3.03
N MET A 31 -4.80 -1.04 -4.19
CA MET A 31 -6.06 -1.49 -4.79
C MET A 31 -5.74 -2.24 -6.07
N VAL A 32 -6.17 -3.49 -6.15
CA VAL A 32 -5.96 -4.36 -7.31
C VAL A 32 -7.31 -4.64 -7.96
N SER A 33 -7.34 -4.57 -9.29
CA SER A 33 -8.49 -4.91 -10.12
C SER A 33 -8.11 -5.85 -11.26
N GLY A 34 -9.10 -6.38 -11.98
CA GLY A 34 -8.83 -7.25 -13.12
C GLY A 34 -8.34 -8.66 -12.76
N LEU A 35 -8.52 -9.09 -11.51
CA LEU A 35 -8.17 -10.46 -11.08
C LEU A 35 -9.17 -11.46 -11.68
N SER A 36 -8.75 -12.15 -12.73
CA SER A 36 -9.63 -13.08 -13.48
C SER A 36 -8.95 -14.46 -13.66
N PRO A 37 -9.61 -15.57 -13.30
CA PRO A 37 -10.93 -15.64 -12.64
C PRO A 37 -10.91 -15.04 -11.23
N ALA A 38 -12.06 -14.60 -10.70
CA ALA A 38 -12.18 -14.04 -9.36
C ALA A 38 -12.14 -15.15 -8.28
N THR A 39 -11.02 -15.88 -8.25
CA THR A 39 -10.74 -17.02 -7.36
C THR A 39 -9.28 -17.04 -6.98
N GLY A 40 -8.95 -17.83 -5.98
CA GLY A 40 -7.57 -18.05 -5.55
C GLY A 40 -7.05 -16.98 -4.61
N THR A 41 -5.75 -16.89 -4.54
CA THR A 41 -4.99 -15.99 -3.66
C THR A 41 -4.27 -14.92 -4.46
N VAL A 42 -4.29 -13.71 -3.95
CA VAL A 42 -3.45 -12.62 -4.45
C VAL A 42 -2.34 -12.36 -3.43
N GLU A 43 -1.13 -12.18 -3.92
CA GLU A 43 0.05 -11.84 -3.15
C GLU A 43 0.54 -10.45 -3.55
N ILE A 44 0.73 -9.58 -2.56
CA ILE A 44 1.24 -8.22 -2.74
C ILE A 44 2.61 -8.14 -2.06
N SER A 45 3.63 -7.85 -2.84
CA SER A 45 5.00 -7.66 -2.36
C SER A 45 5.42 -6.20 -2.49
N LEU A 46 5.94 -5.64 -1.40
CA LEU A 46 6.50 -4.29 -1.34
C LEU A 46 8.03 -4.39 -1.35
N PHE A 47 8.68 -3.69 -2.25
CA PHE A 47 10.14 -3.62 -2.38
C PHE A 47 10.61 -2.20 -2.09
N ASN A 48 11.73 -2.03 -1.42
CA ASN A 48 12.28 -0.73 -1.03
C ASN A 48 13.63 -0.40 -1.70
N SER A 49 14.08 -1.20 -2.66
CA SER A 49 15.31 -0.95 -3.41
C SER A 49 15.36 -1.72 -4.72
N ALA A 50 16.13 -1.20 -5.67
CA ALA A 50 16.39 -1.89 -6.94
C ALA A 50 17.17 -3.21 -6.76
N GLU A 51 18.00 -3.32 -5.72
CA GLU A 51 18.80 -4.52 -5.45
C GLU A 51 17.95 -5.69 -4.99
N SER A 52 16.93 -5.41 -4.16
CA SER A 52 15.99 -6.41 -3.63
C SER A 52 14.83 -6.70 -4.58
N PHE A 53 14.57 -5.81 -5.55
CA PHE A 53 13.43 -5.89 -6.46
C PHE A 53 13.35 -7.26 -7.16
N MET A 54 12.18 -7.89 -7.11
CA MET A 54 11.88 -9.23 -7.64
C MET A 54 12.72 -10.38 -7.03
N LYS A 55 13.42 -10.14 -5.92
CA LYS A 55 14.25 -11.14 -5.24
C LYS A 55 13.82 -11.36 -3.80
N GLU A 56 13.80 -10.28 -3.02
CA GLU A 56 13.48 -10.34 -1.59
C GLU A 56 12.60 -9.14 -1.22
N PRO A 57 11.30 -9.36 -0.98
CA PRO A 57 10.40 -8.29 -0.62
C PRO A 57 10.73 -7.73 0.77
N TYR A 58 10.58 -6.40 0.91
CA TYR A 58 10.67 -5.72 2.20
C TYR A 58 9.49 -6.10 3.10
N LEU A 59 8.28 -6.10 2.55
CA LEU A 59 7.06 -6.57 3.20
C LEU A 59 6.21 -7.34 2.19
N GLN A 60 5.38 -8.23 2.68
CA GLN A 60 4.48 -9.04 1.86
C GLN A 60 3.16 -9.26 2.58
N GLN A 61 2.08 -9.24 1.82
CA GLN A 61 0.74 -9.56 2.28
C GLN A 61 0.02 -10.41 1.23
N SER A 62 -0.90 -11.24 1.68
CA SER A 62 -1.72 -12.06 0.79
C SER A 62 -3.14 -12.17 1.31
N GLY A 63 -4.06 -12.44 0.41
CA GLY A 63 -5.46 -12.65 0.75
C GLY A 63 -6.24 -13.25 -0.41
N SER A 64 -7.49 -13.58 -0.15
CA SER A 64 -8.38 -14.12 -1.16
C SER A 64 -8.91 -13.02 -2.08
N VAL A 65 -9.06 -13.34 -3.36
CA VAL A 65 -9.69 -12.46 -4.34
C VAL A 65 -11.17 -12.26 -4.00
N ASP A 66 -11.64 -11.03 -4.11
CA ASP A 66 -13.05 -10.70 -3.93
C ASP A 66 -13.91 -11.21 -5.09
N GLU A 67 -15.22 -11.37 -4.86
CA GLU A 67 -16.17 -11.86 -5.88
C GLU A 67 -16.18 -11.01 -7.16
N ASP A 68 -15.82 -9.72 -7.05
CA ASP A 68 -15.74 -8.77 -8.16
C ASP A 68 -14.36 -8.77 -8.87
N GLY A 69 -13.45 -9.65 -8.48
CA GLY A 69 -12.10 -9.71 -9.04
C GLY A 69 -11.20 -8.57 -8.55
N GLY A 70 -11.43 -8.11 -7.33
CA GLY A 70 -10.62 -7.10 -6.64
C GLY A 70 -9.85 -7.65 -5.46
N PHE A 71 -8.92 -6.86 -4.95
CA PHE A 71 -8.26 -7.05 -3.67
C PHE A 71 -7.70 -5.73 -3.17
N GLU A 72 -7.81 -5.50 -1.87
CA GLU A 72 -7.27 -4.31 -1.23
C GLU A 72 -6.41 -4.69 -0.02
N THR A 73 -5.32 -3.97 0.18
CA THR A 73 -4.49 -4.09 1.36
C THR A 73 -3.75 -2.80 1.66
N GLU A 74 -3.21 -2.69 2.86
CA GLU A 74 -2.47 -1.52 3.32
C GLU A 74 -1.17 -1.93 3.99
N PHE A 75 -0.07 -1.25 3.62
CA PHE A 75 1.19 -1.28 4.34
C PHE A 75 1.32 0.00 5.14
N VAL A 76 1.39 -0.10 6.45
CA VAL A 76 1.41 1.03 7.37
C VAL A 76 2.78 1.21 8.03
N SER A 77 3.03 2.41 8.55
CA SER A 77 4.24 2.71 9.33
C SER A 77 5.53 2.50 8.52
N LEU A 78 5.50 2.90 7.26
CA LEU A 78 6.66 2.84 6.38
C LEU A 78 7.59 4.04 6.64
N PRO A 79 8.91 3.87 6.60
CA PRO A 79 9.83 5.00 6.43
C PRO A 79 9.56 5.75 5.13
N ASP A 80 9.80 7.08 5.13
CA ASP A 80 9.80 7.86 3.89
C ASP A 80 10.80 7.27 2.90
N GLY A 81 10.39 7.12 1.64
CA GLY A 81 11.30 6.59 0.64
C GLY A 81 10.63 6.13 -0.65
N GLU A 82 11.45 5.52 -1.49
CA GLU A 82 11.01 4.93 -2.76
C GLU A 82 10.67 3.45 -2.56
N TYR A 83 9.52 3.06 -3.06
CA TYR A 83 9.03 1.69 -2.99
C TYR A 83 8.49 1.26 -4.35
N ALA A 84 8.42 -0.05 -4.57
CA ALA A 84 7.70 -0.63 -5.69
C ALA A 84 6.76 -1.73 -5.18
N VAL A 85 5.57 -1.81 -5.76
CA VAL A 85 4.58 -2.84 -5.46
C VAL A 85 4.51 -3.83 -6.60
N VAL A 86 4.51 -5.10 -6.26
CA VAL A 86 4.31 -6.21 -7.20
C VAL A 86 3.12 -7.04 -6.74
N VAL A 87 2.23 -7.34 -7.66
CA VAL A 87 1.05 -8.17 -7.45
C VAL A 87 1.22 -9.46 -8.23
N VAL A 88 0.92 -10.58 -7.59
CA VAL A 88 0.84 -11.91 -8.22
C VAL A 88 -0.52 -12.51 -7.87
N HIS A 89 -1.24 -12.99 -8.87
CA HIS A 89 -2.52 -13.66 -8.72
C HIS A 89 -2.34 -15.16 -8.93
N ASP A 90 -2.42 -15.93 -7.86
CA ASP A 90 -2.44 -17.40 -7.88
C ASP A 90 -3.90 -17.87 -7.91
N ALA A 91 -4.44 -18.03 -9.11
CA ALA A 91 -5.85 -18.29 -9.33
C ALA A 91 -6.28 -19.72 -8.94
N ASN A 92 -5.32 -20.65 -8.87
CA ASN A 92 -5.56 -22.06 -8.57
C ASN A 92 -5.00 -22.49 -7.20
N ASP A 93 -4.41 -21.57 -6.42
CA ASP A 93 -3.84 -21.80 -5.09
C ASP A 93 -2.75 -22.88 -5.07
N ASN A 94 -1.91 -22.95 -6.10
CA ASN A 94 -0.81 -23.92 -6.17
C ASN A 94 0.52 -23.39 -5.63
N GLY A 95 0.58 -22.11 -5.25
CA GLY A 95 1.75 -21.42 -4.70
C GLY A 95 2.83 -21.14 -5.73
N LYS A 96 2.48 -21.05 -7.01
CA LYS A 96 3.40 -20.76 -8.12
C LYS A 96 2.71 -19.84 -9.10
N LEU A 97 3.49 -18.94 -9.71
CA LEU A 97 3.02 -18.17 -10.86
C LEU A 97 3.02 -19.07 -12.11
N ASP A 98 1.85 -19.47 -12.56
CA ASP A 98 1.70 -20.29 -13.74
C ASP A 98 1.73 -19.41 -15.01
N SER A 99 2.75 -19.60 -15.83
CA SER A 99 2.79 -19.00 -17.16
C SER A 99 1.91 -19.82 -18.10
N GLY A 100 0.92 -19.18 -18.72
CA GLY A 100 0.09 -19.80 -19.73
C GLY A 100 0.89 -20.30 -20.95
N PHE A 101 0.27 -21.19 -21.71
CA PHE A 101 0.89 -21.70 -22.94
C PHE A 101 1.12 -20.55 -23.94
N LEU A 102 2.36 -20.33 -24.34
CA LEU A 102 2.79 -19.21 -25.20
C LEU A 102 2.43 -17.81 -24.64
N GLY A 103 2.34 -17.67 -23.30
CA GLY A 103 1.98 -16.40 -22.64
C GLY A 103 0.48 -16.07 -22.62
N PHE A 104 -0.38 -17.02 -23.01
CA PHE A 104 -1.83 -16.87 -22.95
C PHE A 104 -2.44 -17.76 -21.85
N GLY A 105 -3.37 -17.21 -21.08
CA GLY A 105 -4.10 -17.95 -20.07
C GLY A 105 -3.27 -18.30 -18.84
N GLY A 106 -2.18 -17.61 -18.59
CA GLY A 106 -1.41 -17.69 -17.35
C GLY A 106 -2.06 -16.85 -16.25
N GLU A 107 -1.51 -16.98 -15.05
CA GLU A 107 -1.90 -16.20 -13.89
C GLU A 107 -1.45 -14.75 -14.04
N GLY A 108 -2.26 -13.82 -13.50
CA GLY A 108 -2.03 -12.40 -13.63
C GLY A 108 -0.90 -11.89 -12.73
N TYR A 109 -0.21 -10.87 -13.18
CA TYR A 109 0.72 -10.11 -12.35
C TYR A 109 0.66 -8.63 -12.75
N GLY A 110 1.02 -7.77 -11.82
CA GLY A 110 1.03 -6.33 -12.04
C GLY A 110 2.08 -5.62 -11.18
N PHE A 111 2.34 -4.40 -11.53
CA PHE A 111 3.33 -3.54 -10.87
C PHE A 111 2.74 -2.16 -10.58
N SER A 112 3.20 -1.51 -9.52
CA SER A 112 2.90 -0.09 -9.30
C SER A 112 3.20 0.74 -10.55
N ASN A 113 2.49 1.85 -10.73
CA ASN A 113 2.46 2.65 -11.96
C ASN A 113 1.95 1.89 -13.20
N ASN A 114 1.34 0.72 -13.05
CA ASN A 114 1.03 -0.19 -14.16
C ASN A 114 2.23 -0.39 -15.10
N ALA A 115 3.43 -0.44 -14.50
CA ALA A 115 4.68 -0.55 -15.23
C ALA A 115 4.71 -1.82 -16.07
N ARG A 116 5.18 -1.68 -17.30
CA ARG A 116 5.30 -2.77 -18.26
C ARG A 116 6.66 -2.71 -18.95
N SER A 117 7.14 -3.84 -19.41
CA SER A 117 8.36 -3.95 -20.19
C SER A 117 8.12 -4.76 -21.48
N TRP A 118 8.82 -4.40 -22.54
CA TRP A 118 8.77 -5.17 -23.79
C TRP A 118 9.47 -6.54 -23.68
N PHE A 119 10.43 -6.64 -22.75
CA PHE A 119 11.23 -7.85 -22.55
C PHE A 119 11.34 -8.16 -21.05
N GLY A 120 10.53 -9.10 -20.59
CA GLY A 120 10.52 -9.54 -19.17
C GLY A 120 9.82 -8.56 -18.23
N TRP A 121 10.27 -8.55 -17.00
CA TRP A 121 9.72 -7.71 -15.94
C TRP A 121 10.19 -6.26 -16.09
N PRO A 122 9.39 -5.26 -15.70
CA PRO A 122 9.87 -3.89 -15.56
C PRO A 122 10.98 -3.83 -14.50
N ASP A 123 11.78 -2.80 -14.55
CA ASP A 123 12.76 -2.51 -13.51
C ASP A 123 12.12 -1.75 -12.31
N PHE A 124 12.88 -1.61 -11.25
CA PHE A 124 12.44 -0.87 -10.07
C PHE A 124 12.11 0.59 -10.40
N GLU A 125 12.90 1.23 -11.27
CA GLU A 125 12.70 2.63 -11.67
C GLU A 125 11.35 2.86 -12.36
N GLY A 126 10.89 1.89 -13.18
CA GLY A 126 9.59 1.96 -13.83
C GLY A 126 8.41 1.76 -12.86
N ALA A 127 8.59 0.96 -11.84
CA ALA A 127 7.56 0.63 -10.86
C ALA A 127 7.58 1.50 -9.59
N LYS A 128 8.65 2.25 -9.34
CA LYS A 128 8.81 2.96 -8.06
C LYS A 128 7.80 4.08 -7.84
N ILE A 129 7.38 4.20 -6.61
CA ILE A 129 6.52 5.26 -6.07
C ILE A 129 7.22 5.94 -4.91
N MET A 130 6.93 7.22 -4.68
CA MET A 130 7.38 7.93 -3.49
C MET A 130 6.34 7.77 -2.38
N VAL A 131 6.79 7.34 -1.20
CA VAL A 131 5.98 7.20 0.00
C VAL A 131 6.52 8.19 1.04
N ASP A 132 5.85 9.32 1.17
CA ASP A 132 6.16 10.43 2.08
C ASP A 132 4.89 11.03 2.68
N GLN A 133 3.73 10.41 2.43
CA GLN A 133 2.41 10.83 2.86
C GLN A 133 1.77 9.75 3.75
N PRO A 134 0.86 10.11 4.65
CA PRO A 134 0.16 9.14 5.49
C PRO A 134 -0.54 8.03 4.71
N ALA A 135 -1.01 8.33 3.48
CA ALA A 135 -1.64 7.35 2.60
C ALA A 135 -1.26 7.64 1.14
N THR A 136 -0.41 6.80 0.58
CA THR A 136 -0.10 6.78 -0.85
C THR A 136 -0.97 5.72 -1.51
N LEU A 137 -1.88 6.12 -2.41
CA LEU A 137 -2.74 5.19 -3.15
C LEU A 137 -1.99 4.62 -4.34
N VAL A 138 -2.04 3.30 -4.48
CA VAL A 138 -1.49 2.55 -5.61
C VAL A 138 -2.59 1.69 -6.21
N GLU A 139 -2.97 2.00 -7.45
CA GLU A 139 -3.94 1.24 -8.22
C GLU A 139 -3.20 0.39 -9.25
N ILE A 140 -3.49 -0.91 -9.26
CA ILE A 140 -2.89 -1.88 -10.19
C ILE A 140 -4.00 -2.66 -10.87
N ASP A 141 -4.02 -2.62 -12.20
CA ASP A 141 -4.98 -3.30 -13.05
C ASP A 141 -4.28 -4.43 -13.81
N LEU A 142 -4.81 -5.65 -13.66
CA LEU A 142 -4.26 -6.85 -14.30
C LEU A 142 -4.91 -7.17 -15.66
N ASP A 143 -5.90 -6.39 -16.11
CA ASP A 143 -6.57 -6.57 -17.41
C ASP A 143 -5.69 -6.20 -18.62
#